data_86e58d6ae5ae7f4705eb4d5acc636fe8
#
_entry.id   86e58d6ae5ae7f4705eb4d5acc636fe8
#
_cell.length_a   1.000
_cell.length_b   1.000
_cell.length_c   1.000
_cell.angle_alpha   90.00
_cell.angle_beta   90.00
_cell.angle_gamma   90.00
#
_symmetry.space_group_name_H-M   'P 1'
#
loop_
_entity.id
_entity.type
_entity.pdbx_description
1 polymer ?
#
loop_
_entity_poly.entity_id
_entity_poly.type
_entity_poly.pdbx_seq_one_letter_code
_entity_poly.pdbx_strand_id
1 'polypeptide(L)'
;MAFVEVSPEQNLSSIVAIAGGSMSSTLYRDGGIQVDGVSQEDLEAALATYMSNLEAYLLQPARENKNNTISQQANSYIEEYYPSFRRELFIALAEEARNTGLTNRLNYINQLLTWVKTGVALVISAETTLESETTLDDIENYSVDFSVFDATNPNITVKGALAIED
;
A
#
# COMPACT_ATOMS: atom_id res chain seq x y z
N MET A 1 -16.07 -10.81 35.71
CA MET A 1 -15.44 -9.66 35.04
C MET A 1 -13.94 -9.92 34.95
N ALA A 2 -13.44 -10.18 33.78
CA ALA A 2 -12.02 -10.42 33.55
C ALA A 2 -11.32 -9.08 33.25
N PHE A 3 -10.06 -8.92 33.66
CA PHE A 3 -9.25 -7.71 33.43
C PHE A 3 -7.82 -8.09 33.04
N VAL A 4 -7.29 -7.45 31.98
CA VAL A 4 -5.87 -7.52 31.62
C VAL A 4 -5.31 -6.14 31.34
N GLU A 5 -4.06 -5.90 31.69
CA GLU A 5 -3.34 -4.72 31.28
C GLU A 5 -2.98 -4.81 29.81
N VAL A 6 -3.17 -3.71 29.08
CA VAL A 6 -2.87 -3.60 27.64
C VAL A 6 -2.21 -2.27 27.38
N SER A 7 -1.25 -2.24 26.45
CA SER A 7 -0.68 -0.96 25.99
C SER A 7 -1.62 -0.30 24.96
N PRO A 8 -1.57 1.04 24.83
CA PRO A 8 -2.40 1.78 23.87
C PRO A 8 -2.19 1.36 22.41
N GLU A 9 -1.05 0.77 22.10
CA GLU A 9 -0.69 0.32 20.74
C GLU A 9 -1.30 -1.04 20.39
N GLN A 10 -1.84 -1.77 21.37
CA GLN A 10 -2.44 -3.08 21.14
C GLN A 10 -3.84 -2.96 20.55
N ASN A 11 -4.16 -3.83 19.60
CA ASN A 11 -5.48 -3.89 18.98
C ASN A 11 -6.48 -4.57 19.91
N LEU A 12 -7.21 -3.78 20.70
CA LEU A 12 -8.17 -4.24 21.70
C LEU A 12 -9.26 -5.13 21.10
N SER A 13 -9.75 -4.77 19.91
CA SER A 13 -10.81 -5.55 19.26
C SER A 13 -10.35 -6.97 18.91
N SER A 14 -9.10 -7.14 18.54
CA SER A 14 -8.51 -8.46 18.26
C SER A 14 -8.38 -9.30 19.54
N ILE A 15 -7.92 -8.70 20.64
CA ILE A 15 -7.78 -9.38 21.93
C ILE A 15 -9.17 -9.86 22.42
N VAL A 16 -10.15 -8.97 22.39
CA VAL A 16 -11.53 -9.29 22.82
C VAL A 16 -12.15 -10.37 21.94
N ALA A 17 -11.93 -10.31 20.62
CA ALA A 17 -12.44 -11.32 19.69
C ALA A 17 -11.78 -12.71 19.93
N ILE A 18 -10.47 -12.77 20.18
CA ILE A 18 -9.75 -14.01 20.52
C ILE A 18 -10.32 -14.60 21.82
N ALA A 19 -10.63 -13.76 22.81
CA ALA A 19 -11.24 -14.20 24.08
C ALA A 19 -12.71 -14.63 23.93
N GLY A 20 -13.32 -14.53 22.75
CA GLY A 20 -14.74 -14.81 22.53
C GLY A 20 -15.69 -13.76 23.11
N GLY A 21 -15.18 -12.58 23.44
CA GLY A 21 -15.93 -11.46 23.98
C GLY A 21 -16.53 -10.55 22.90
N SER A 22 -17.20 -9.49 23.36
CA SER A 22 -17.74 -8.43 22.49
C SER A 22 -17.24 -7.07 22.93
N MET A 23 -16.93 -6.20 21.98
CA MET A 23 -16.55 -4.81 22.25
C MET A 23 -17.66 -4.02 22.96
N SER A 24 -18.91 -4.39 22.78
CA SER A 24 -20.05 -3.77 23.48
C SER A 24 -20.10 -4.09 24.99
N SER A 25 -19.39 -5.14 25.42
CA SER A 25 -19.25 -5.56 26.82
C SER A 25 -17.84 -5.29 27.38
N THR A 26 -17.04 -4.45 26.70
CA THR A 26 -15.67 -4.15 27.06
C THR A 26 -15.55 -2.72 27.59
N LEU A 27 -14.86 -2.56 28.71
CA LEU A 27 -14.50 -1.27 29.30
C LEU A 27 -13.00 -1.11 29.31
N TYR A 28 -12.49 0.03 28.84
CA TYR A 28 -11.09 0.41 28.99
C TYR A 28 -10.91 1.29 30.22
N ARG A 29 -10.09 0.88 31.17
CA ARG A 29 -9.75 1.66 32.37
C ARG A 29 -8.43 1.20 33.00
N ASP A 30 -7.80 2.08 33.75
CA ASP A 30 -6.62 1.78 34.56
C ASP A 30 -5.47 1.13 33.77
N GLY A 31 -5.32 1.47 32.44
CA GLY A 31 -4.30 0.90 31.59
C GLY A 31 -4.60 -0.53 31.10
N GLY A 32 -5.84 -0.99 31.19
CA GLY A 32 -6.24 -2.32 30.77
C GLY A 32 -7.65 -2.39 30.24
N ILE A 33 -8.05 -3.57 29.80
CA ILE A 33 -9.42 -3.87 29.37
C ILE A 33 -10.11 -4.80 30.35
N GLN A 34 -11.37 -4.50 30.57
CA GLN A 34 -12.29 -5.35 31.33
C GLN A 34 -13.39 -5.83 30.40
N VAL A 35 -13.60 -7.16 30.33
CA VAL A 35 -14.55 -7.79 29.42
C VAL A 35 -15.58 -8.57 30.24
N ASP A 36 -16.85 -8.28 30.02
CA ASP A 36 -17.94 -9.04 30.64
C ASP A 36 -18.25 -10.29 29.84
N GLY A 37 -18.55 -11.39 30.56
CA GLY A 37 -18.90 -12.68 29.95
C GLY A 37 -17.70 -13.53 29.52
N VAL A 38 -16.48 -13.05 29.77
CA VAL A 38 -15.22 -13.79 29.53
C VAL A 38 -14.58 -14.15 30.86
N SER A 39 -13.97 -15.32 30.96
CA SER A 39 -13.19 -15.71 32.14
C SER A 39 -11.86 -14.97 32.17
N GLN A 40 -11.24 -14.85 33.36
CA GLN A 40 -9.93 -14.24 33.51
C GLN A 40 -8.87 -15.04 32.73
N GLU A 41 -8.91 -16.37 32.81
CA GLU A 41 -8.02 -17.27 32.11
C GLU A 41 -8.11 -17.14 30.58
N ASP A 42 -9.34 -17.05 30.03
CA ASP A 42 -9.54 -16.86 28.58
C ASP A 42 -9.03 -15.50 28.10
N LEU A 43 -9.19 -14.45 28.88
CA LEU A 43 -8.72 -13.11 28.52
C LEU A 43 -7.18 -13.02 28.59
N GLU A 44 -6.55 -13.63 29.58
CA GLU A 44 -5.08 -13.75 29.68
C GLU A 44 -4.50 -14.59 28.54
N ALA A 45 -5.14 -15.72 28.22
CA ALA A 45 -4.76 -16.57 27.09
C ALA A 45 -4.92 -15.83 25.75
N ALA A 46 -5.98 -15.03 25.59
CA ALA A 46 -6.20 -14.21 24.41
C ALA A 46 -5.11 -13.13 24.24
N LEU A 47 -4.73 -12.47 25.33
CA LEU A 47 -3.61 -11.50 25.29
C LEU A 47 -2.29 -12.18 24.92
N ALA A 48 -1.99 -13.34 25.50
CA ALA A 48 -0.80 -14.10 25.16
C ALA A 48 -0.82 -14.54 23.69
N THR A 49 -1.97 -14.98 23.17
CA THR A 49 -2.15 -15.35 21.77
C THR A 49 -1.97 -14.14 20.86
N TYR A 50 -2.52 -12.99 21.20
CA TYR A 50 -2.33 -11.73 20.47
C TYR A 50 -0.85 -11.35 20.43
N MET A 51 -0.17 -11.37 21.57
CA MET A 51 1.27 -11.05 21.65
C MET A 51 2.15 -12.00 20.86
N SER A 52 1.80 -13.31 20.83
CA SER A 52 2.52 -14.29 20.01
C SER A 52 2.25 -14.16 18.51
N ASN A 53 1.18 -13.47 18.13
CA ASN A 53 0.80 -13.22 16.73
C ASN A 53 0.78 -11.71 16.37
N LEU A 54 1.65 -10.93 17.02
CA LEU A 54 1.73 -9.47 16.85
C LEU A 54 1.91 -9.08 15.38
N GLU A 55 2.68 -9.86 14.64
CA GLU A 55 2.88 -9.72 13.21
C GLU A 55 1.54 -9.69 12.43
N ALA A 56 0.67 -10.68 12.69
CA ALA A 56 -0.60 -10.80 11.97
C ALA A 56 -1.64 -9.74 12.39
N TYR A 57 -1.66 -9.34 13.67
CA TYR A 57 -2.71 -8.46 14.19
C TYR A 57 -2.36 -6.97 14.13
N LEU A 58 -1.10 -6.62 14.08
CA LEU A 58 -0.64 -5.25 14.12
C LEU A 58 0.20 -4.86 12.89
N LEU A 59 1.33 -5.55 12.67
CA LEU A 59 2.29 -5.12 11.67
C LEU A 59 1.79 -5.38 10.24
N GLN A 60 1.22 -6.53 9.98
CA GLN A 60 0.74 -6.86 8.63
C GLN A 60 -0.36 -5.90 8.13
N PRO A 61 -1.42 -5.57 8.90
CA PRO A 61 -2.39 -4.58 8.47
C PRO A 61 -1.80 -3.17 8.29
N ALA A 62 -0.83 -2.78 9.10
CA ALA A 62 -0.15 -1.49 8.96
C ALA A 62 0.67 -1.42 7.66
N ARG A 63 1.41 -2.49 7.33
CA ARG A 63 2.16 -2.60 6.06
C ARG A 63 1.24 -2.54 4.84
N GLU A 64 0.12 -3.28 4.87
CA GLU A 64 -0.88 -3.27 3.79
C GLU A 64 -1.47 -1.88 3.58
N ASN A 65 -1.86 -1.18 4.65
CA ASN A 65 -2.38 0.18 4.59
C ASN A 65 -1.34 1.16 4.02
N LYS A 66 -0.10 1.05 4.47
CA LYS A 66 0.99 1.90 4.01
C LYS A 66 1.31 1.66 2.54
N ASN A 67 1.39 0.39 2.13
CA ASN A 67 1.62 0.02 0.74
C ASN A 67 0.49 0.50 -0.20
N ASN A 68 -0.76 0.41 0.24
CA ASN A 68 -1.90 0.95 -0.49
C ASN A 68 -1.78 2.48 -0.65
N THR A 69 -1.34 3.20 0.38
CA THR A 69 -1.12 4.65 0.32
C THR A 69 -0.02 5.00 -0.70
N ILE A 70 1.10 4.30 -0.68
CA ILE A 70 2.22 4.48 -1.61
C ILE A 70 1.77 4.19 -3.05
N SER A 71 1.03 3.10 -3.26
CA SER A 71 0.45 2.72 -4.55
C SER A 71 -0.50 3.79 -5.10
N GLN A 72 -1.34 4.36 -4.24
CA GLN A 72 -2.24 5.45 -4.62
C GLN A 72 -1.47 6.72 -5.00
N GLN A 73 -0.39 7.06 -4.30
CA GLN A 73 0.49 8.18 -4.65
C GLN A 73 1.13 7.98 -6.02
N ALA A 74 1.72 6.81 -6.28
CA ALA A 74 2.29 6.48 -7.59
C ALA A 74 1.26 6.59 -8.72
N ASN A 75 0.06 6.04 -8.50
CA ASN A 75 -1.05 6.13 -9.45
C ASN A 75 -1.49 7.57 -9.70
N SER A 76 -1.50 8.43 -8.67
CA SER A 76 -1.87 9.84 -8.79
C SER A 76 -0.92 10.59 -9.71
N TYR A 77 0.40 10.37 -9.62
CA TYR A 77 1.38 10.93 -10.56
C TYR A 77 1.12 10.47 -12.01
N ILE A 78 0.86 9.17 -12.20
CA ILE A 78 0.59 8.63 -13.54
C ILE A 78 -0.70 9.25 -14.11
N GLU A 79 -1.76 9.34 -13.32
CA GLU A 79 -3.05 9.92 -13.76
C GLU A 79 -2.95 11.43 -14.05
N GLU A 80 -2.12 12.17 -13.32
CA GLU A 80 -1.92 13.61 -13.55
C GLU A 80 -1.38 13.88 -14.94
N TYR A 81 -0.34 13.15 -15.36
CA TYR A 81 0.32 13.37 -16.65
C TYR A 81 -0.32 12.56 -17.78
N TYR A 82 -0.74 11.33 -17.50
CA TYR A 82 -1.26 10.38 -18.47
C TYR A 82 -2.57 9.76 -17.99
N PRO A 83 -3.66 10.50 -17.97
CA PRO A 83 -4.99 9.97 -17.65
C PRO A 83 -5.32 8.72 -18.45
N SER A 84 -6.17 7.83 -17.93
CA SER A 84 -6.48 6.53 -18.51
C SER A 84 -6.84 6.60 -20.00
N PHE A 85 -7.67 7.59 -20.41
CA PHE A 85 -8.03 7.78 -21.82
C PHE A 85 -6.82 8.09 -22.73
N ARG A 86 -5.79 8.81 -22.23
CA ARG A 86 -4.56 9.06 -22.99
C ARG A 86 -3.72 7.79 -23.10
N ARG A 87 -3.65 7.00 -22.03
CA ARG A 87 -2.91 5.74 -22.05
C ARG A 87 -3.50 4.78 -23.09
N GLU A 88 -4.83 4.69 -23.19
CA GLU A 88 -5.52 3.91 -24.21
C GLU A 88 -5.17 4.37 -25.64
N LEU A 89 -5.11 5.68 -25.87
CA LEU A 89 -4.67 6.23 -27.17
C LEU A 89 -3.21 5.83 -27.48
N PHE A 90 -2.31 5.91 -26.52
CA PHE A 90 -0.91 5.49 -26.72
C PHE A 90 -0.79 3.98 -26.98
N ILE A 91 -1.60 3.15 -26.34
CA ILE A 91 -1.64 1.71 -26.60
C ILE A 91 -2.08 1.47 -28.05
N ALA A 92 -3.15 2.10 -28.51
CA ALA A 92 -3.63 1.98 -29.88
C ALA A 92 -2.59 2.44 -30.93
N LEU A 93 -1.93 3.58 -30.68
CA LEU A 93 -0.87 4.08 -31.54
C LEU A 93 0.38 3.17 -31.55
N ALA A 94 0.70 2.54 -30.42
CA ALA A 94 1.81 1.58 -30.35
C ALA A 94 1.50 0.29 -31.14
N GLU A 95 0.26 -0.18 -31.09
CA GLU A 95 -0.20 -1.34 -31.90
C GLU A 95 -0.16 -1.01 -33.39
N GLU A 96 -0.65 0.17 -33.78
CA GLU A 96 -0.57 0.65 -35.16
C GLU A 96 0.89 0.71 -35.63
N ALA A 97 1.76 1.36 -34.84
CA ALA A 97 3.19 1.50 -35.19
C ALA A 97 3.88 0.13 -35.32
N ARG A 98 3.53 -0.83 -34.47
CA ARG A 98 4.06 -2.20 -34.57
C ARG A 98 3.62 -2.91 -35.83
N ASN A 99 2.33 -2.75 -36.19
CA ASN A 99 1.74 -3.42 -37.37
C ASN A 99 2.22 -2.79 -38.69
N THR A 100 2.57 -1.52 -38.69
CA THR A 100 3.03 -0.75 -39.88
C THR A 100 4.56 -0.62 -39.96
N GLY A 101 5.31 -1.13 -38.97
CA GLY A 101 6.78 -1.06 -38.93
C GLY A 101 7.34 0.31 -38.55
N LEU A 102 6.54 1.21 -37.98
CA LEU A 102 6.97 2.55 -37.55
C LEU A 102 7.78 2.48 -36.24
N THR A 103 9.03 2.09 -36.36
CA THR A 103 9.91 1.79 -35.21
C THR A 103 10.20 3.02 -34.36
N ASN A 104 10.42 4.18 -34.96
CA ASN A 104 10.70 5.41 -34.21
C ASN A 104 9.49 5.89 -33.41
N ARG A 105 8.28 5.80 -33.97
CA ARG A 105 7.04 6.08 -33.25
C ARG A 105 6.83 5.13 -32.10
N LEU A 106 7.05 3.83 -32.31
CA LEU A 106 6.98 2.84 -31.24
C LEU A 106 7.96 3.12 -30.10
N ASN A 107 9.21 3.47 -30.42
CA ASN A 107 10.23 3.83 -29.44
C ASN A 107 9.84 5.07 -28.64
N TYR A 108 9.27 6.08 -29.27
CA TYR A 108 8.77 7.27 -28.61
C TYR A 108 7.67 6.94 -27.59
N ILE A 109 6.68 6.13 -27.99
CA ILE A 109 5.59 5.71 -27.10
C ILE A 109 6.11 4.82 -25.98
N ASN A 110 7.08 3.96 -26.23
CA ASN A 110 7.66 3.08 -25.22
C ASN A 110 8.36 3.83 -24.07
N GLN A 111 8.72 5.10 -24.24
CA GLN A 111 9.23 5.94 -23.14
C GLN A 111 8.20 6.07 -22.02
N LEU A 112 6.89 6.18 -22.35
CA LEU A 112 5.83 6.17 -21.35
C LEU A 112 5.81 4.85 -20.56
N LEU A 113 5.86 3.72 -21.26
CA LEU A 113 5.84 2.41 -20.61
C LEU A 113 7.06 2.22 -19.69
N THR A 114 8.22 2.72 -20.12
CA THR A 114 9.44 2.69 -19.31
C THR A 114 9.29 3.54 -18.06
N TRP A 115 8.75 4.75 -18.19
CA TRP A 115 8.50 5.63 -17.06
C TRP A 115 7.49 5.03 -16.06
N VAL A 116 6.36 4.51 -16.55
CA VAL A 116 5.36 3.83 -15.68
C VAL A 116 5.99 2.64 -14.95
N LYS A 117 6.85 1.84 -15.61
CA LYS A 117 7.57 0.74 -14.96
C LYS A 117 8.50 1.22 -13.85
N THR A 118 9.09 2.40 -13.98
CA THR A 118 9.90 3.00 -12.90
C THR A 118 9.05 3.28 -11.67
N GLY A 119 7.84 3.83 -11.84
CA GLY A 119 6.89 4.04 -10.74
C GLY A 119 6.47 2.72 -10.08
N VAL A 120 6.18 1.70 -10.88
CA VAL A 120 5.87 0.36 -10.34
C VAL A 120 7.05 -0.22 -9.56
N ALA A 121 8.28 -0.04 -10.05
CA ALA A 121 9.48 -0.51 -9.35
C ALA A 121 9.67 0.18 -7.99
N LEU A 122 9.33 1.47 -7.87
CA LEU A 122 9.35 2.18 -6.59
C LEU A 122 8.33 1.58 -5.59
N VAL A 123 7.12 1.25 -6.05
CA VAL A 123 6.10 0.60 -5.21
C VAL A 123 6.58 -0.78 -4.74
N ILE A 124 7.12 -1.61 -5.63
CA ILE A 124 7.64 -2.95 -5.28
C ILE A 124 8.80 -2.84 -4.29
N SER A 125 9.70 -1.87 -4.48
CA SER A 125 10.82 -1.62 -3.55
C SER A 125 10.30 -1.20 -2.18
N ALA A 126 9.26 -0.36 -2.12
CA ALA A 126 8.61 0.04 -0.88
C ALA A 126 7.97 -1.14 -0.16
N GLU A 127 7.25 -2.00 -0.87
CA GLU A 127 6.65 -3.22 -0.34
C GLU A 127 7.71 -4.12 0.31
N THR A 128 8.81 -4.38 -0.41
CA THR A 128 9.93 -5.17 0.11
C THR A 128 10.55 -4.54 1.37
N THR A 129 10.68 -3.22 1.42
CA THR A 129 11.21 -2.53 2.61
C THR A 129 10.23 -2.65 3.77
N LEU A 130 8.95 -2.38 3.55
CA LEU A 130 7.90 -2.49 4.58
C LEU A 130 7.79 -3.92 5.16
N GLU A 131 8.01 -4.96 4.35
CA GLU A 131 8.04 -6.34 4.82
C GLU A 131 9.17 -6.59 5.84
N SER A 132 10.27 -5.85 5.75
CA SER A 132 11.41 -5.96 6.66
C SER A 132 11.28 -5.13 7.94
N GLU A 133 10.38 -4.15 7.99
CA GLU A 133 10.18 -3.30 9.16
C GLU A 133 9.51 -4.09 10.29
N THR A 134 10.02 -3.93 11.50
CA THR A 134 9.60 -4.73 12.67
C THR A 134 8.85 -3.93 13.71
N THR A 135 8.72 -2.62 13.53
CA THR A 135 7.97 -1.74 14.44
C THR A 135 6.89 -0.98 13.71
N LEU A 136 5.82 -0.66 14.43
CA LEU A 136 4.72 0.14 13.88
C LEU A 136 5.20 1.56 13.51
N ASP A 137 6.07 2.14 14.32
CA ASP A 137 6.61 3.49 14.09
C ASP A 137 7.43 3.57 12.79
N ASP A 138 8.27 2.58 12.51
CA ASP A 138 9.03 2.49 11.26
C ASP A 138 8.11 2.36 10.04
N ILE A 139 7.04 1.55 10.15
CA ILE A 139 6.05 1.38 9.09
C ILE A 139 5.28 2.68 8.85
N GLU A 140 4.78 3.32 9.90
CA GLU A 140 3.97 4.55 9.80
C GLU A 140 4.78 5.73 9.27
N ASN A 141 6.04 5.86 9.65
CA ASN A 141 6.93 6.93 9.20
C ASN A 141 7.62 6.65 7.86
N TYR A 142 7.53 5.43 7.34
CA TYR A 142 8.09 5.11 6.03
C TYR A 142 7.48 5.99 4.92
N SER A 143 8.31 6.47 4.02
CA SER A 143 7.86 7.27 2.87
C SER A 143 8.71 7.01 1.64
N VAL A 144 8.11 7.14 0.46
CA VAL A 144 8.80 7.05 -0.83
C VAL A 144 8.96 8.45 -1.41
N ASP A 145 10.17 8.77 -1.84
CA ASP A 145 10.43 10.00 -2.57
C ASP A 145 10.08 9.80 -4.06
N PHE A 146 8.95 10.36 -4.47
CA PHE A 146 8.49 10.35 -5.86
C PHE A 146 9.07 11.50 -6.71
N SER A 147 9.91 12.38 -6.16
CA SER A 147 10.46 13.52 -6.91
C SER A 147 11.31 13.08 -8.12
N VAL A 148 12.08 12.01 -7.98
CA VAL A 148 12.87 11.44 -9.07
C VAL A 148 11.96 10.86 -10.16
N PHE A 149 10.87 10.21 -9.77
CA PHE A 149 9.87 9.69 -10.69
C PHE A 149 9.22 10.82 -11.50
N ASP A 150 8.79 11.88 -10.82
CA ASP A 150 8.23 13.07 -11.45
C ASP A 150 9.23 13.73 -12.41
N ALA A 151 10.46 13.96 -11.97
CA ALA A 151 11.52 14.60 -12.77
C ALA A 151 11.91 13.79 -14.02
N THR A 152 11.68 12.48 -14.05
CA THR A 152 11.97 11.59 -15.19
C THR A 152 10.82 11.41 -16.16
N ASN A 153 9.72 12.14 -15.98
CA ASN A 153 8.57 12.11 -16.88
C ASN A 153 9.01 12.43 -18.32
N PRO A 154 8.77 11.55 -19.30
CA PRO A 154 9.21 11.75 -20.69
C PRO A 154 8.43 12.84 -21.44
N ASN A 155 7.34 13.38 -20.84
CA ASN A 155 6.50 14.44 -21.42
C ASN A 155 6.03 14.14 -22.85
N ILE A 156 5.74 12.87 -23.16
CA ILE A 156 5.29 12.48 -24.49
C ILE A 156 3.85 12.96 -24.75
N THR A 157 3.55 13.25 -26.00
CA THR A 157 2.22 13.69 -26.40
C THR A 157 1.69 12.87 -27.58
N VAL A 158 0.36 12.75 -27.67
CA VAL A 158 -0.30 12.10 -28.82
C VAL A 158 0.08 12.80 -30.12
N LYS A 159 0.12 14.14 -30.14
CA LYS A 159 0.56 14.93 -31.29
C LYS A 159 2.01 14.62 -31.67
N GLY A 160 2.90 14.48 -30.67
CA GLY A 160 4.29 14.10 -30.89
C GLY A 160 4.42 12.70 -31.49
N ALA A 161 3.67 11.73 -30.97
CA ALA A 161 3.65 10.38 -31.53
C ALA A 161 3.15 10.31 -32.99
N LEU A 162 2.12 11.10 -33.32
CA LEU A 162 1.57 11.19 -34.67
C LEU A 162 2.50 11.90 -35.67
N ALA A 163 3.37 12.78 -35.18
CA ALA A 163 4.31 13.55 -36.03
C ALA A 163 5.59 12.78 -36.39
N ILE A 164 5.81 11.60 -35.76
CA ILE A 164 6.99 10.76 -36.06
C ILE A 164 6.68 9.90 -37.29
N GLU A 165 7.45 10.13 -38.33
CA GLU A 165 7.54 9.30 -39.52
C GLU A 165 8.86 8.52 -39.48
N ASP A 166 8.86 7.27 -39.91
CA ASP A 166 10.09 6.46 -39.97
C ASP A 166 10.92 6.74 -41.23
#